data_94323d5f7aaff88f2a10390b40d6e958
#
_entry.id   94323d5f7aaff88f2a10390b40d6e958
#
_cell.length_a   1.000
_cell.length_b   1.000
_cell.length_c   1.000
_cell.angle_alpha   90.00
_cell.angle_beta   90.00
_cell.angle_gamma   90.00
#
_symmetry.space_group_name_H-M   'P 1'
#
loop_
_entity.id
_entity.type
_entity.pdbx_description
1 polymer ?
#
loop_
_entity_poly.entity_id
_entity_poly.type
_entity_poly.pdbx_seq_one_letter_code
_entity_poly.pdbx_strand_id
1 'polypeptide(L)'
;ASDVYKRQNYMKAKKLAAVALSLCLTVPMFSTIVSAADGSLMFSDPQTKVGEEVSVDLVVRSGDSAVGDADITMSYDTSALQFESGEGVTADSDGKLTYSGSGDGTATELRTTMTFKALKMGDTTITVDSSKAYLYSDETLTLDQGSSAIKIEQADDGSTEVEETGSTATTGTATDITVSVNGTDYNFSEGFATSAIPVGYSETTKTF
;
A
#
# COMPACT_ATOMS: atom_id res chain seq x y z
N ALA A 1 -30.84 24.62 -75.78
CA ALA A 1 -30.07 25.55 -74.88
C ALA A 1 -30.40 25.35 -73.42
N SER A 2 -31.57 24.86 -73.04
CA SER A 2 -32.03 24.74 -71.66
C SER A 2 -31.32 23.58 -70.88
N ASP A 3 -30.99 22.45 -71.53
CA ASP A 3 -30.43 21.27 -70.88
C ASP A 3 -28.93 21.38 -70.52
N VAL A 4 -28.18 22.14 -71.29
CA VAL A 4 -26.77 22.39 -71.06
C VAL A 4 -26.58 23.25 -69.81
N TYR A 5 -27.48 24.20 -69.58
CA TYR A 5 -27.43 25.10 -68.41
C TYR A 5 -27.79 24.36 -67.09
N LYS A 6 -28.74 23.43 -67.17
CA LYS A 6 -29.09 22.61 -65.99
C LYS A 6 -27.96 21.65 -65.58
N ARG A 7 -27.24 21.06 -66.52
CA ARG A 7 -26.10 20.18 -66.21
C ARG A 7 -24.90 20.93 -65.64
N GLN A 8 -24.64 22.17 -66.10
CA GLN A 8 -23.54 22.97 -65.52
C GLN A 8 -23.82 23.41 -64.11
N ASN A 9 -25.05 23.75 -63.76
CA ASN A 9 -25.41 24.11 -62.38
C ASN A 9 -25.38 22.91 -61.43
N TYR A 10 -25.76 21.72 -61.92
CA TYR A 10 -25.69 20.51 -61.14
C TYR A 10 -24.24 20.06 -60.82
N MET A 11 -23.33 20.22 -61.79
CA MET A 11 -21.90 19.97 -61.59
C MET A 11 -21.23 20.98 -60.63
N LYS A 12 -21.61 22.25 -60.70
CA LYS A 12 -21.13 23.29 -59.79
C LYS A 12 -21.62 23.05 -58.36
N ALA A 13 -22.88 22.61 -58.20
CA ALA A 13 -23.43 22.27 -56.89
C ALA A 13 -22.74 21.02 -56.25
N LYS A 14 -22.43 19.99 -57.07
CA LYS A 14 -21.67 18.82 -56.58
C LYS A 14 -20.23 19.14 -56.17
N LYS A 15 -19.57 20.04 -56.91
CA LYS A 15 -18.20 20.48 -56.57
C LYS A 15 -18.19 21.37 -55.32
N LEU A 16 -19.20 22.19 -55.11
CA LEU A 16 -19.35 22.98 -53.88
C LEU A 16 -19.69 22.10 -52.67
N ALA A 17 -20.53 21.08 -52.83
CA ALA A 17 -20.83 20.13 -51.77
C ALA A 17 -19.62 19.28 -51.39
N ALA A 18 -18.77 18.88 -52.34
CA ALA A 18 -17.55 18.13 -52.08
C ALA A 18 -16.49 18.96 -51.33
N VAL A 19 -16.39 20.28 -51.65
CA VAL A 19 -15.46 21.20 -50.95
C VAL A 19 -15.96 21.49 -49.53
N ALA A 20 -17.28 21.64 -49.33
CA ALA A 20 -17.83 21.86 -47.99
C ALA A 20 -17.68 20.62 -47.07
N LEU A 21 -17.77 19.41 -47.62
CA LEU A 21 -17.58 18.19 -46.85
C LEU A 21 -16.10 17.92 -46.48
N SER A 22 -15.17 18.41 -47.34
CA SER A 22 -13.73 18.30 -47.08
C SER A 22 -13.24 19.27 -46.00
N LEU A 23 -13.93 20.39 -45.79
CA LEU A 23 -13.53 21.40 -44.80
C LEU A 23 -14.00 21.06 -43.37
N CYS A 24 -14.97 20.16 -43.21
CA CYS A 24 -15.45 19.71 -41.91
C CYS A 24 -14.59 18.61 -41.27
N LEU A 25 -13.62 18.04 -42.00
CA LEU A 25 -12.78 16.93 -41.50
C LEU A 25 -11.40 17.36 -40.96
N THR A 26 -11.08 18.64 -41.01
CA THR A 26 -9.90 19.18 -40.34
C THR A 26 -10.29 19.91 -39.05
N VAL A 27 -10.95 19.22 -38.12
CA VAL A 27 -10.90 19.62 -36.72
C VAL A 27 -9.48 19.30 -36.29
N PRO A 28 -8.63 20.27 -35.97
CA PRO A 28 -7.36 19.96 -35.33
C PRO A 28 -7.75 19.24 -34.04
N MET A 29 -7.46 17.96 -33.97
CA MET A 29 -7.36 17.29 -32.66
C MET A 29 -6.21 18.00 -31.94
N PHE A 30 -6.54 19.01 -31.14
CA PHE A 30 -5.64 19.48 -30.12
C PHE A 30 -5.50 18.30 -29.19
N SER A 31 -4.46 17.48 -29.39
CA SER A 31 -3.92 16.65 -28.36
C SER A 31 -3.52 17.62 -27.26
N THR A 32 -4.33 17.73 -26.23
CA THR A 32 -3.87 18.32 -24.99
C THR A 32 -2.71 17.45 -24.55
N ILE A 33 -1.50 17.93 -24.76
CA ILE A 33 -0.31 17.34 -24.13
C ILE A 33 -0.57 17.63 -22.66
N VAL A 34 -1.05 16.63 -21.91
CA VAL A 34 -1.02 16.69 -20.47
C VAL A 34 0.46 16.65 -20.12
N SER A 35 1.01 17.80 -19.82
CA SER A 35 2.35 17.89 -19.26
C SER A 35 2.27 17.21 -17.91
N ALA A 36 3.09 16.20 -17.67
CA ALA A 36 3.28 15.64 -16.36
C ALA A 36 4.48 16.37 -15.74
N ALA A 37 4.33 16.81 -14.52
CA ALA A 37 5.45 17.30 -13.73
C ALA A 37 6.28 16.11 -13.21
N ASP A 38 7.58 16.27 -13.15
CA ASP A 38 8.46 15.26 -12.57
C ASP A 38 8.47 15.43 -11.04
N GLY A 39 8.21 14.34 -10.34
CA GLY A 39 8.26 14.25 -8.89
C GLY A 39 9.16 13.11 -8.43
N SER A 40 9.30 12.96 -7.13
CA SER A 40 10.05 11.86 -6.54
C SER A 40 9.29 11.22 -5.40
N LEU A 41 9.47 9.90 -5.30
CA LEU A 41 8.97 9.07 -4.20
C LEU A 41 10.18 8.52 -3.45
N MET A 42 10.30 8.88 -2.18
CA MET A 42 11.46 8.54 -1.36
C MET A 42 11.02 7.80 -0.11
N PHE A 43 11.86 6.84 0.30
CA PHE A 43 11.71 6.09 1.55
C PHE A 43 12.97 6.22 2.38
N SER A 44 12.83 6.04 3.69
CA SER A 44 13.97 5.75 4.57
C SER A 44 14.31 4.26 4.55
N ASP A 45 15.60 3.94 4.81
CA ASP A 45 16.14 2.58 4.90
C ASP A 45 16.63 2.32 6.35
N PRO A 46 15.71 2.00 7.28
CA PRO A 46 16.05 1.87 8.68
C PRO A 46 16.63 0.49 9.03
N GLN A 47 17.24 0.43 10.22
CA GLN A 47 17.68 -0.82 10.86
C GLN A 47 16.98 -0.96 12.20
N THR A 48 16.69 -2.20 12.58
CA THR A 48 16.05 -2.54 13.86
C THR A 48 16.46 -3.94 14.30
N LYS A 49 15.95 -4.40 15.43
CA LYS A 49 16.12 -5.77 15.95
C LYS A 49 14.78 -6.48 15.98
N VAL A 50 14.85 -7.81 15.99
CA VAL A 50 13.66 -8.65 16.18
C VAL A 50 12.92 -8.26 17.46
N GLY A 51 11.60 -8.09 17.35
CA GLY A 51 10.72 -7.70 18.45
C GLY A 51 10.58 -6.21 18.68
N GLU A 52 11.44 -5.38 18.07
CA GLU A 52 11.40 -3.93 18.18
C GLU A 52 10.54 -3.28 17.08
N GLU A 53 10.09 -2.05 17.35
CA GLU A 53 9.42 -1.22 16.35
C GLU A 53 10.44 -0.59 15.41
N VAL A 54 10.02 -0.40 14.16
CA VAL A 54 10.78 0.29 13.14
C VAL A 54 9.90 1.29 12.42
N SER A 55 10.40 2.50 12.21
CA SER A 55 9.70 3.56 11.49
C SER A 55 10.28 3.73 10.08
N VAL A 56 9.41 3.76 9.10
CA VAL A 56 9.72 4.01 7.69
C VAL A 56 9.03 5.29 7.24
N ASP A 57 9.82 6.26 6.82
CA ASP A 57 9.30 7.49 6.23
C ASP A 57 9.01 7.29 4.74
N LEU A 58 7.87 7.80 4.31
CA LEU A 58 7.46 7.93 2.91
C LEU A 58 7.31 9.42 2.60
N VAL A 59 7.97 9.89 1.55
CA VAL A 59 7.91 11.28 1.08
C VAL A 59 7.58 11.32 -0.39
N VAL A 60 6.49 12.00 -0.74
CA VAL A 60 6.14 12.38 -2.12
C VAL A 60 6.55 13.83 -2.32
N ARG A 61 7.38 14.14 -3.30
CA ARG A 61 7.87 15.50 -3.58
C ARG A 61 7.66 15.88 -5.03
N SER A 62 7.28 17.12 -5.26
CA SER A 62 7.01 17.69 -6.60
C SER A 62 8.06 18.67 -7.12
N GLY A 63 9.16 18.92 -6.41
CA GLY A 63 10.07 20.02 -6.72
C GLY A 63 9.55 21.36 -6.21
N ASP A 64 9.18 22.29 -7.09
CA ASP A 64 8.84 23.67 -6.73
C ASP A 64 7.32 23.95 -6.61
N SER A 65 6.47 23.01 -7.05
CA SER A 65 5.01 23.19 -7.05
C SER A 65 4.37 22.53 -5.83
N ALA A 66 3.22 23.03 -5.39
CA ALA A 66 2.49 22.40 -4.30
C ALA A 66 1.95 21.02 -4.73
N VAL A 67 2.18 20.00 -3.90
CA VAL A 67 1.57 18.68 -4.07
C VAL A 67 0.09 18.76 -3.69
N GLY A 68 -0.79 18.20 -4.53
CA GLY A 68 -2.20 18.02 -4.23
C GLY A 68 -2.45 16.68 -3.56
N ASP A 69 -2.92 15.71 -4.33
CA ASP A 69 -3.27 14.39 -3.81
C ASP A 69 -2.24 13.34 -4.21
N ALA A 70 -2.06 12.32 -3.37
CA ALA A 70 -1.24 11.16 -3.65
C ALA A 70 -1.88 9.89 -3.13
N ASP A 71 -1.99 8.87 -4.02
CA ASP A 71 -2.43 7.50 -3.72
C ASP A 71 -1.30 6.54 -4.09
N ILE A 72 -0.72 5.89 -3.09
CA ILE A 72 0.41 4.97 -3.25
C ILE A 72 0.01 3.60 -2.71
N THR A 73 0.09 2.58 -3.57
CA THR A 73 -0.08 1.19 -3.15
C THR A 73 1.28 0.52 -3.05
N MET A 74 1.52 -0.15 -1.94
CA MET A 74 2.79 -0.79 -1.61
C MET A 74 2.54 -2.21 -1.12
N SER A 75 3.58 -3.02 -1.11
CA SER A 75 3.57 -4.35 -0.52
C SER A 75 4.79 -4.58 0.37
N TYR A 76 4.61 -5.41 1.40
CA TYR A 76 5.65 -5.81 2.33
C TYR A 76 5.48 -7.28 2.74
N ASP A 77 6.53 -7.88 3.29
CA ASP A 77 6.50 -9.26 3.78
C ASP A 77 5.91 -9.33 5.19
N THR A 78 4.70 -9.87 5.31
CA THR A 78 3.99 -10.03 6.59
C THR A 78 4.64 -11.06 7.52
N SER A 79 5.52 -11.92 7.01
CA SER A 79 6.30 -12.84 7.85
C SER A 79 7.50 -12.16 8.52
N ALA A 80 7.98 -11.04 7.97
CA ALA A 80 9.11 -10.29 8.49
C ALA A 80 8.68 -9.05 9.29
N LEU A 81 7.57 -8.43 8.91
CA LEU A 81 7.06 -7.19 9.49
C LEU A 81 5.56 -7.30 9.78
N GLN A 82 5.13 -6.67 10.86
CA GLN A 82 3.72 -6.43 11.17
C GLN A 82 3.47 -4.93 11.15
N PHE A 83 2.54 -4.47 10.29
CA PHE A 83 2.14 -3.07 10.26
C PHE A 83 1.36 -2.70 11.53
N GLU A 84 1.70 -1.59 12.16
CA GLU A 84 1.06 -1.12 13.38
C GLU A 84 0.30 0.19 13.16
N SER A 85 0.93 1.16 12.51
CA SER A 85 0.30 2.46 12.28
C SER A 85 0.96 3.27 11.16
N GLY A 86 0.22 4.27 10.63
CA GLY A 86 0.71 5.28 9.70
C GLY A 86 -0.41 6.27 9.38
N GLU A 87 -0.12 7.57 9.39
CA GLU A 87 -1.11 8.57 9.03
C GLU A 87 -1.47 8.46 7.54
N GLY A 88 -2.75 8.34 7.23
CA GLY A 88 -3.24 8.13 5.87
C GLY A 88 -2.89 6.77 5.27
N VAL A 89 -2.40 5.81 6.07
CA VAL A 89 -2.02 4.47 5.61
C VAL A 89 -3.00 3.43 6.15
N THR A 90 -3.43 2.54 5.27
CA THR A 90 -4.23 1.36 5.61
C THR A 90 -3.48 0.10 5.16
N ALA A 91 -3.61 -0.97 5.94
CA ALA A 91 -3.01 -2.28 5.63
C ALA A 91 -4.10 -3.34 5.50
N ASP A 92 -3.88 -4.31 4.62
CA ASP A 92 -4.69 -5.53 4.55
C ASP A 92 -3.92 -6.75 5.10
N SER A 93 -4.62 -7.89 5.19
CA SER A 93 -4.04 -9.16 5.69
C SER A 93 -2.98 -9.75 4.77
N ASP A 94 -2.92 -9.33 3.51
CA ASP A 94 -2.05 -9.90 2.49
C ASP A 94 -0.74 -9.11 2.33
N GLY A 95 -0.50 -8.14 3.23
CA GLY A 95 0.70 -7.32 3.23
C GLY A 95 0.67 -6.18 2.20
N LYS A 96 -0.51 -5.75 1.80
CA LYS A 96 -0.68 -4.54 1.00
C LYS A 96 -0.95 -3.34 1.87
N LEU A 97 -0.27 -2.25 1.56
CA LEU A 97 -0.46 -0.94 2.17
C LEU A 97 -1.01 0.03 1.12
N THR A 98 -1.94 0.87 1.53
CA THR A 98 -2.42 1.98 0.71
C THR A 98 -2.25 3.27 1.50
N TYR A 99 -1.42 4.17 0.99
CA TYR A 99 -1.30 5.54 1.48
C TYR A 99 -2.18 6.45 0.64
N SER A 100 -2.98 7.28 1.29
CA SER A 100 -3.75 8.36 0.66
C SER A 100 -3.49 9.65 1.43
N GLY A 101 -2.90 10.62 0.76
CA GLY A 101 -2.54 11.92 1.33
C GLY A 101 -3.03 13.07 0.45
N SER A 102 -3.38 14.19 1.09
CA SER A 102 -3.82 15.42 0.43
C SER A 102 -3.02 16.61 0.95
N GLY A 103 -2.54 17.46 0.04
CA GLY A 103 -1.83 18.68 0.36
C GLY A 103 -2.77 19.87 0.59
N ASP A 104 -2.25 20.88 1.27
CA ASP A 104 -2.97 22.12 1.61
C ASP A 104 -2.82 23.23 0.54
N GLY A 105 -2.16 22.92 -0.59
CA GLY A 105 -1.90 23.90 -1.66
C GLY A 105 -0.64 24.74 -1.46
N THR A 106 0.13 24.51 -0.40
CA THR A 106 1.37 25.25 -0.11
C THR A 106 2.61 24.36 -0.02
N ALA A 107 2.46 23.15 0.49
CA ALA A 107 3.55 22.20 0.69
C ALA A 107 4.00 21.58 -0.64
N THR A 108 5.30 21.54 -0.89
CA THR A 108 5.91 20.88 -2.05
C THR A 108 6.20 19.40 -1.81
N GLU A 109 5.84 18.90 -0.62
CA GLU A 109 5.95 17.49 -0.26
C GLU A 109 4.80 17.03 0.64
N LEU A 110 4.38 15.77 0.46
CA LEU A 110 3.57 15.04 1.42
C LEU A 110 4.46 14.02 2.12
N ARG A 111 4.29 13.88 3.41
CA ARG A 111 5.11 12.98 4.23
C ARG A 111 4.21 12.17 5.16
N THR A 112 4.52 10.88 5.28
CA THR A 112 3.97 10.02 6.33
C THR A 112 5.06 9.13 6.89
N THR A 113 4.89 8.71 8.13
CA THR A 113 5.74 7.72 8.80
C THR A 113 4.89 6.49 9.09
N MET A 114 5.36 5.35 8.63
CA MET A 114 4.76 4.04 8.87
C MET A 114 5.54 3.33 9.97
N THR A 115 4.85 2.79 10.96
CA THR A 115 5.45 2.03 12.06
C THR A 115 5.13 0.55 11.88
N PHE A 116 6.17 -0.28 12.00
CA PHE A 116 6.07 -1.73 11.93
C PHE A 116 6.75 -2.35 13.14
N LYS A 117 6.31 -3.53 13.53
CA LYS A 117 7.03 -4.42 14.43
C LYS A 117 7.84 -5.43 13.63
N ALA A 118 9.12 -5.57 13.95
CA ALA A 118 10.01 -6.53 13.31
C ALA A 118 9.77 -7.95 13.90
N LEU A 119 9.41 -8.91 13.05
CA LEU A 119 9.04 -10.25 13.47
C LEU A 119 10.17 -11.26 13.31
N LYS A 120 11.01 -11.09 12.28
CA LYS A 120 12.01 -12.06 11.90
C LYS A 120 13.31 -11.41 11.45
N MET A 121 14.45 -11.97 11.85
CA MET A 121 15.78 -11.52 11.43
C MET A 121 15.99 -11.72 9.94
N GLY A 122 16.57 -10.73 9.26
CA GLY A 122 16.92 -10.74 7.85
C GLY A 122 16.69 -9.39 7.19
N ASP A 123 16.98 -9.32 5.90
CA ASP A 123 16.70 -8.14 5.08
C ASP A 123 15.29 -8.28 4.48
N THR A 124 14.50 -7.24 4.59
CA THR A 124 13.17 -7.17 3.99
C THR A 124 12.97 -5.83 3.28
N THR A 125 11.98 -5.74 2.41
CA THR A 125 11.72 -4.54 1.62
C THR A 125 10.23 -4.19 1.63
N ILE A 126 9.95 -2.89 1.56
CA ILE A 126 8.65 -2.36 1.17
C ILE A 126 8.79 -1.87 -0.27
N THR A 127 7.95 -2.35 -1.18
CA THR A 127 7.99 -2.01 -2.60
C THR A 127 6.73 -1.30 -3.03
N VAL A 128 6.86 -0.37 -3.98
CA VAL A 128 5.71 0.33 -4.58
C VAL A 128 5.14 -0.51 -5.71
N ASP A 129 3.87 -0.86 -5.62
CA ASP A 129 3.12 -1.59 -6.66
C ASP A 129 2.53 -0.61 -7.67
N SER A 130 1.99 0.52 -7.19
CA SER A 130 1.45 1.59 -8.02
C SER A 130 1.49 2.93 -7.29
N SER A 131 1.63 4.00 -8.06
CA SER A 131 1.59 5.37 -7.55
C SER A 131 0.77 6.25 -8.47
N LYS A 132 -0.04 7.12 -7.88
CA LYS A 132 -0.74 8.21 -8.55
C LYS A 132 -0.58 9.45 -7.70
N ALA A 133 -0.15 10.53 -8.29
CA ALA A 133 -0.06 11.80 -7.60
C ALA A 133 -0.41 12.96 -8.54
N TYR A 134 -0.85 14.05 -7.95
CA TYR A 134 -1.24 15.26 -8.64
C TYR A 134 -0.67 16.47 -7.90
N LEU A 135 -0.36 17.50 -8.67
CA LEU A 135 -0.11 18.82 -8.12
C LEU A 135 -1.45 19.43 -7.63
N TYR A 136 -1.38 20.42 -6.80
CA TYR A 136 -2.56 21.17 -6.35
C TYR A 136 -3.28 21.90 -7.50
N SER A 137 -2.61 22.05 -8.65
CA SER A 137 -3.18 22.54 -9.90
C SER A 137 -3.90 21.49 -10.76
N ASP A 138 -4.12 20.26 -10.25
CA ASP A 138 -4.67 19.09 -10.93
C ASP A 138 -3.77 18.53 -12.06
N GLU A 139 -2.54 19.01 -12.21
CA GLU A 139 -1.57 18.45 -13.14
C GLU A 139 -1.04 17.12 -12.58
N THR A 140 -0.91 16.10 -13.45
CA THR A 140 -0.37 14.80 -13.05
C THR A 140 1.10 14.93 -12.65
N LEU A 141 1.45 14.38 -11.49
CA LEU A 141 2.82 14.27 -11.00
C LEU A 141 3.34 12.85 -11.29
N THR A 142 4.34 12.76 -12.16
CA THR A 142 5.02 11.49 -12.44
C THR A 142 6.01 11.20 -11.33
N LEU A 143 5.87 10.05 -10.68
CA LEU A 143 6.74 9.62 -9.58
C LEU A 143 7.67 8.50 -10.02
N ASP A 144 8.92 8.58 -9.61
CA ASP A 144 9.86 7.47 -9.69
C ASP A 144 9.41 6.34 -8.75
N GLN A 145 9.69 5.10 -9.16
CA GLN A 145 9.44 3.93 -8.30
C GLN A 145 10.46 3.94 -7.16
N GLY A 146 9.94 3.88 -5.92
CA GLY A 146 10.74 3.82 -4.71
C GLY A 146 10.59 2.49 -3.98
N SER A 147 11.53 2.20 -3.09
CA SER A 147 11.44 1.09 -2.15
C SER A 147 12.18 1.43 -0.87
N SER A 148 11.80 0.82 0.25
CA SER A 148 12.55 0.84 1.50
C SER A 148 13.24 -0.49 1.70
N ALA A 149 14.53 -0.48 2.02
CA ALA A 149 15.28 -1.64 2.46
C ALA A 149 15.41 -1.60 4.00
N ILE A 150 14.87 -2.59 4.67
CA ILE A 150 14.85 -2.68 6.12
C ILE A 150 15.75 -3.83 6.55
N LYS A 151 16.71 -3.55 7.41
CA LYS A 151 17.58 -4.57 7.99
C LYS A 151 17.11 -4.90 9.40
N ILE A 152 16.75 -6.17 9.63
CA ILE A 152 16.34 -6.67 10.93
C ILE A 152 17.47 -7.55 11.51
N GLU A 153 18.09 -7.08 12.57
CA GLU A 153 19.14 -7.76 13.27
C GLU A 153 18.56 -8.69 14.36
N GLN A 154 19.38 -9.60 14.86
CA GLN A 154 19.05 -10.46 15.97
C GLN A 154 18.67 -9.64 17.21
N ALA A 155 17.70 -10.08 17.97
CA ALA A 155 17.35 -9.48 19.26
C ALA A 155 18.50 -9.60 20.28
N ASP A 156 18.51 -8.75 21.30
CA ASP A 156 19.55 -8.75 22.34
C ASP A 156 19.58 -10.03 23.17
N ASP A 157 18.47 -10.76 23.25
CA ASP A 157 18.36 -12.06 23.93
C ASP A 157 18.79 -13.26 23.07
N GLY A 158 19.20 -12.99 21.81
CA GLY A 158 19.60 -14.01 20.85
C GLY A 158 18.48 -14.57 20.00
N SER A 159 17.24 -14.05 20.13
CA SER A 159 16.10 -14.47 19.32
C SER A 159 16.24 -13.99 17.84
N THR A 160 15.86 -14.84 16.90
CA THR A 160 15.86 -14.54 15.47
C THR A 160 14.46 -14.35 14.90
N GLU A 161 13.44 -14.70 15.66
CA GLU A 161 12.02 -14.54 15.34
C GLU A 161 11.26 -14.16 16.60
N VAL A 162 10.19 -13.37 16.46
CA VAL A 162 9.21 -13.19 17.54
C VAL A 162 8.39 -14.47 17.59
N GLU A 163 8.45 -15.18 18.71
CA GLU A 163 7.50 -16.27 18.91
C GLU A 163 6.09 -15.66 18.89
N GLU A 164 5.32 -15.99 17.85
CA GLU A 164 3.89 -15.72 17.90
C GLU A 164 3.33 -16.48 19.09
N THR A 165 2.98 -15.77 20.15
CA THR A 165 2.05 -16.26 21.18
C THR A 165 0.63 -16.34 20.59
N GLY A 166 0.53 -16.71 19.34
CA GLY A 166 -0.66 -17.15 18.64
C GLY A 166 -0.74 -18.64 18.88
N SER A 167 -1.67 -19.05 19.69
CA SER A 167 -2.11 -20.42 19.90
C SER A 167 -2.02 -21.24 18.60
N THR A 168 -0.83 -21.76 18.27
CA THR A 168 -0.75 -22.98 17.49
C THR A 168 -1.41 -24.02 18.35
N ALA A 169 -2.63 -24.40 17.98
CA ALA A 169 -3.25 -25.60 18.51
C ALA A 169 -2.30 -26.78 18.16
N THR A 170 -1.29 -26.97 19.00
CA THR A 170 -0.50 -28.18 18.97
C THR A 170 -1.49 -29.26 19.32
N THR A 171 -1.83 -30.09 18.35
CA THR A 171 -2.57 -31.35 18.58
C THR A 171 -1.66 -32.29 19.39
N GLY A 172 -1.35 -31.90 20.60
CA GLY A 172 -0.72 -32.71 21.62
C GLY A 172 -1.82 -33.25 22.49
N THR A 173 -1.90 -34.55 22.61
CA THR A 173 -2.75 -35.19 23.59
C THR A 173 -2.14 -34.83 24.97
N ALA A 174 -2.71 -33.80 25.62
CA ALA A 174 -2.33 -33.51 27.00
C ALA A 174 -2.81 -34.67 27.86
N THR A 175 -1.86 -35.43 28.38
CA THR A 175 -2.17 -36.63 29.20
C THR A 175 -2.51 -36.29 30.64
N ASP A 176 -2.06 -35.14 31.16
CA ASP A 176 -2.36 -34.70 32.54
C ASP A 176 -2.41 -33.17 32.65
N ILE A 177 -3.56 -32.65 33.03
CA ILE A 177 -3.72 -31.22 33.38
C ILE A 177 -4.03 -31.14 34.86
N THR A 178 -3.18 -30.46 35.65
CA THR A 178 -3.42 -30.18 37.06
C THR A 178 -3.89 -28.72 37.19
N VAL A 179 -5.08 -28.50 37.72
CA VAL A 179 -5.61 -27.18 38.07
C VAL A 179 -5.64 -27.05 39.59
N SER A 180 -4.94 -26.05 40.09
CA SER A 180 -4.94 -25.73 41.53
C SER A 180 -5.93 -24.61 41.82
N VAL A 181 -6.93 -24.87 42.66
CA VAL A 181 -7.92 -23.89 43.10
C VAL A 181 -7.88 -23.79 44.61
N ASN A 182 -7.55 -22.63 45.14
CA ASN A 182 -7.42 -22.39 46.60
C ASN A 182 -6.51 -23.38 47.33
N GLY A 183 -5.40 -23.80 46.68
CA GLY A 183 -4.44 -24.73 47.28
C GLY A 183 -4.85 -26.21 47.18
N THR A 184 -5.92 -26.54 46.47
CA THR A 184 -6.34 -27.90 46.18
C THR A 184 -6.10 -28.21 44.71
N ASP A 185 -5.32 -29.26 44.45
CA ASP A 185 -4.98 -29.70 43.10
C ASP A 185 -6.04 -30.66 42.57
N TYR A 186 -6.58 -30.33 41.39
CA TYR A 186 -7.50 -31.17 40.63
C TYR A 186 -6.77 -31.69 39.38
N ASN A 187 -6.60 -32.99 39.29
CA ASN A 187 -5.99 -33.64 38.13
C ASN A 187 -7.06 -34.09 37.14
N PHE A 188 -6.95 -33.62 35.91
CA PHE A 188 -7.82 -34.04 34.81
C PHE A 188 -6.98 -34.94 33.89
N SER A 189 -7.10 -36.24 34.07
CA SER A 189 -6.50 -37.24 33.19
C SER A 189 -7.53 -37.76 32.22
N GLU A 190 -7.16 -37.77 30.93
CA GLU A 190 -7.86 -38.34 29.79
C GLU A 190 -9.21 -37.71 29.40
N GLY A 191 -9.23 -37.04 28.27
CA GLY A 191 -10.46 -36.72 27.55
C GLY A 191 -10.79 -35.24 27.31
N PHE A 192 -9.95 -34.30 27.77
CA PHE A 192 -10.12 -32.92 27.38
C PHE A 192 -9.56 -32.68 25.97
N ALA A 193 -10.44 -32.39 25.02
CA ALA A 193 -10.00 -31.87 23.73
C ALA A 193 -9.35 -30.50 23.95
N THR A 194 -8.15 -30.28 23.41
CA THR A 194 -7.39 -29.01 23.50
C THR A 194 -8.15 -27.80 22.92
N SER A 195 -9.25 -28.03 22.21
CA SER A 195 -10.19 -27.01 21.73
C SER A 195 -11.04 -26.33 22.83
N ALA A 196 -10.95 -26.79 24.09
CA ALA A 196 -11.68 -26.22 25.22
C ALA A 196 -10.84 -25.26 26.08
N ILE A 197 -9.58 -25.00 25.73
CA ILE A 197 -8.73 -24.04 26.45
C ILE A 197 -9.18 -22.63 26.07
N PRO A 198 -9.58 -21.77 27.04
CA PRO A 198 -10.02 -20.42 26.74
C PRO A 198 -8.91 -19.61 26.09
N VAL A 199 -9.27 -18.79 25.10
CA VAL A 199 -8.39 -17.78 24.50
C VAL A 199 -7.89 -16.86 25.64
N GLY A 200 -6.57 -16.81 25.85
CA GLY A 200 -5.96 -16.02 26.94
C GLY A 200 -5.27 -16.82 28.03
N TYR A 201 -5.13 -18.12 27.86
CA TYR A 201 -4.29 -18.93 28.78
C TYR A 201 -2.81 -18.51 28.61
N SER A 202 -2.18 -18.12 29.72
CA SER A 202 -0.73 -17.84 29.78
C SER A 202 0.00 -19.01 30.44
N GLU A 203 0.86 -19.69 29.72
CA GLU A 203 1.72 -20.74 30.26
C GLU A 203 2.70 -20.22 31.33
N THR A 204 3.09 -18.93 31.22
CA THR A 204 4.06 -18.30 32.12
C THR A 204 3.49 -18.03 33.50
N THR A 205 2.20 -17.70 33.60
CA THR A 205 1.57 -17.35 34.88
C THR A 205 0.61 -18.41 35.41
N LYS A 206 0.20 -19.37 34.57
CA LYS A 206 -0.78 -20.42 34.89
C LYS A 206 -2.04 -19.87 35.60
N THR A 207 -2.40 -18.64 35.31
CA THR A 207 -3.57 -17.94 35.87
C THR A 207 -4.63 -17.80 34.78
N PHE A 208 -5.85 -18.13 35.13
CA PHE A 208 -7.02 -17.96 34.29
C PHE A 208 -7.68 -16.60 34.53
#